data_cdc58d07da77867e1c88c5fb32886fc0
#
_entry.id   cdc58d07da77867e1c88c5fb32886fc0
#
_cell.length_a   1.000
_cell.length_b   1.000
_cell.length_c   1.000
_cell.angle_alpha   90.00
_cell.angle_beta   90.00
_cell.angle_gamma   90.00
#
_symmetry.space_group_name_H-M   'P 1'
#
loop_
_entity.id
_entity.type
_entity.pdbx_description
1 polymer ?
#
loop_
_entity_poly.entity_id
_entity_poly.type
_entity_poly.pdbx_seq_one_letter_code
_entity_poly.pdbx_strand_id
1 'polypeptide(L)'
;MAVLKLRILSPARLTDDVIGVLEGEPCVSGLALIEGAAIRPHGDLVLADLPREAVNDVVERLRALGVHHEGTIEIQRVDTWLSSDGFKAELKAPGSSADAVVWANVAQRSFEESELNWTYLSFMSLATVIAAIAIVLDCQILVIGAMVLGPEFGAVAALGVA
;
A
#
# COMPACT_ATOMS: atom_id res chain seq x y z
N MET A 1 -4.18 -16.34 3.89
CA MET A 1 -3.98 -15.66 5.18
C MET A 1 -2.91 -14.60 5.01
N ALA A 2 -3.25 -13.32 5.19
CA ALA A 2 -2.28 -12.24 5.06
C ALA A 2 -2.40 -11.31 6.28
N VAL A 3 -1.45 -11.44 7.18
CA VAL A 3 -1.27 -10.50 8.28
C VAL A 3 -0.38 -9.37 7.79
N LEU A 4 -0.74 -8.17 8.14
CA LEU A 4 0.03 -6.96 7.89
C LEU A 4 0.53 -6.39 9.22
N LYS A 5 1.74 -5.90 9.18
CA LYS A 5 2.34 -5.17 10.29
C LYS A 5 2.27 -3.68 9.98
N LEU A 6 1.62 -2.93 10.85
CA LEU A 6 1.71 -1.49 10.87
C LEU A 6 2.90 -1.07 11.71
N ARG A 7 3.75 -0.24 11.14
CA ARG A 7 4.82 0.44 11.83
C ARG A 7 4.53 1.93 11.79
N ILE A 8 4.31 2.51 12.96
CA ILE A 8 3.87 3.89 13.11
C ILE A 8 4.94 4.64 13.88
N LEU A 9 5.51 5.68 13.28
CA LEU A 9 6.31 6.67 13.99
C LEU A 9 5.37 7.81 14.39
N SER A 10 5.09 7.92 15.68
CA SER A 10 4.15 8.90 16.23
C SER A 10 4.89 9.95 17.05
N PRO A 11 4.60 11.25 16.85
CA PRO A 11 5.01 12.25 17.82
C PRO A 11 4.42 11.91 19.20
N ALA A 12 5.20 12.09 20.27
CA ALA A 12 4.79 11.69 21.64
C ALA A 12 3.41 12.22 22.06
N ARG A 13 3.01 13.41 21.57
CA ARG A 13 1.70 14.01 21.87
C ARG A 13 0.49 13.27 21.24
N LEU A 14 0.72 12.49 20.18
CA LEU A 14 -0.32 11.72 19.47
C LEU A 14 -0.27 10.22 19.81
N THR A 15 0.74 9.78 20.56
CA THR A 15 0.96 8.36 20.84
C THR A 15 -0.21 7.74 21.59
N ASP A 16 -0.75 8.41 22.59
CA ASP A 16 -1.90 7.92 23.38
C ASP A 16 -3.15 7.77 22.51
N ASP A 17 -3.41 8.73 21.62
CA ASP A 17 -4.53 8.67 20.67
C ASP A 17 -4.36 7.53 19.66
N VAL A 18 -3.13 7.33 19.16
CA VAL A 18 -2.79 6.22 18.27
C VAL A 18 -3.03 4.88 18.95
N ILE A 19 -2.58 4.72 20.18
CA ILE A 19 -2.79 3.51 20.99
C ILE A 19 -4.29 3.30 21.20
N GLY A 20 -5.03 4.35 21.58
CA GLY A 20 -6.48 4.27 21.79
C GLY A 20 -7.24 3.78 20.53
N VAL A 21 -6.84 4.21 19.33
CA VAL A 21 -7.41 3.71 18.07
C VAL A 21 -7.11 2.23 17.87
N LEU A 22 -5.87 1.80 18.13
CA LEU A 22 -5.43 0.42 17.93
C LEU A 22 -6.00 -0.54 18.97
N GLU A 23 -6.08 -0.14 20.23
CA GLU A 23 -6.70 -0.94 21.31
C GLU A 23 -8.22 -1.09 21.13
N GLY A 24 -8.86 -0.04 20.59
CA GLY A 24 -10.29 -0.07 20.26
C GLY A 24 -10.66 -1.01 19.10
N GLU A 25 -9.68 -1.53 18.37
CA GLU A 25 -9.90 -2.40 17.23
C GLU A 25 -9.75 -3.88 17.62
N PRO A 26 -10.86 -4.66 17.64
CA PRO A 26 -10.84 -6.05 18.10
C PRO A 26 -10.03 -7.00 17.20
N CYS A 27 -9.65 -6.54 16.00
CA CYS A 27 -8.86 -7.30 15.04
C CYS A 27 -7.35 -7.09 15.19
N VAL A 28 -6.89 -6.21 16.08
CA VAL A 28 -5.47 -6.05 16.40
C VAL A 28 -5.02 -7.24 17.24
N SER A 29 -4.07 -8.02 16.72
CA SER A 29 -3.58 -9.24 17.36
C SER A 29 -2.28 -9.04 18.14
N GLY A 30 -1.51 -8.02 17.79
CA GLY A 30 -0.28 -7.64 18.47
C GLY A 30 -0.16 -6.13 18.50
N LEU A 31 0.16 -5.57 19.68
CA LEU A 31 0.42 -4.14 19.86
C LEU A 31 1.65 -3.98 20.74
N ALA A 32 2.60 -3.16 20.29
CA ALA A 32 3.81 -2.85 21.02
C ALA A 32 4.14 -1.37 20.89
N LEU A 33 4.54 -0.75 22.00
CA LEU A 33 5.03 0.62 22.08
C LEU A 33 6.50 0.62 22.50
N ILE A 34 7.33 1.40 21.79
CA ILE A 34 8.69 1.70 22.16
C ILE A 34 8.82 3.21 22.26
N GLU A 35 8.82 3.72 23.47
CA GLU A 35 8.89 5.15 23.74
C GLU A 35 10.26 5.72 23.34
N GLY A 36 10.25 6.91 22.75
CA GLY A 36 11.46 7.64 22.37
C GLY A 36 12.33 6.96 21.32
N ALA A 37 11.85 5.92 20.65
CA ALA A 37 12.63 5.16 19.69
C ALA A 37 12.85 5.89 18.36
N ALA A 38 12.02 6.86 18.02
CA ALA A 38 12.10 7.59 16.78
C ALA A 38 12.94 8.86 16.93
N ILE A 39 14.02 8.96 16.14
CA ILE A 39 14.91 10.13 16.13
C ILE A 39 14.41 11.19 15.13
N ARG A 40 13.87 10.75 14.00
CA ARG A 40 13.30 11.61 12.95
C ARG A 40 12.11 10.94 12.27
N PRO A 41 10.89 11.49 12.40
CA PRO A 41 10.50 12.53 13.35
C PRO A 41 10.72 12.06 14.79
N HIS A 42 10.97 13.02 15.71
CA HIS A 42 11.20 12.68 17.12
C HIS A 42 9.89 12.21 17.75
N GLY A 43 9.91 11.03 18.36
CA GLY A 43 8.71 10.43 18.93
C GLY A 43 8.85 8.96 19.27
N ASP A 44 7.72 8.27 19.26
CA ASP A 44 7.58 6.88 19.68
C ASP A 44 7.38 5.97 18.45
N LEU A 45 7.74 4.71 18.63
CA LEU A 45 7.48 3.67 17.65
C LEU A 45 6.37 2.75 18.15
N VAL A 46 5.26 2.74 17.43
CA VAL A 46 4.14 1.84 17.68
C VAL A 46 4.13 0.76 16.59
N LEU A 47 4.04 -0.50 17.01
CA LEU A 47 3.93 -1.66 16.12
C LEU A 47 2.58 -2.34 16.37
N ALA A 48 1.84 -2.61 15.32
CA ALA A 48 0.57 -3.33 15.42
C ALA A 48 0.48 -4.40 14.32
N ASP A 49 -0.02 -5.58 14.70
CA ASP A 49 -0.27 -6.69 13.77
C ASP A 49 -1.78 -6.85 13.58
N LEU A 50 -2.25 -6.78 12.34
CA LEU A 50 -3.68 -6.90 12.01
C LEU A 50 -3.91 -7.66 10.71
N PRO A 51 -5.09 -8.28 10.55
CA PRO A 51 -5.48 -8.87 9.27
C PRO A 51 -5.71 -7.78 8.22
N ARG A 52 -5.47 -8.15 6.97
CA ARG A 52 -5.51 -7.26 5.82
C ARG A 52 -6.83 -6.50 5.68
N GLU A 53 -7.93 -7.13 6.07
CA GLU A 53 -9.29 -6.61 5.97
C GLU A 53 -9.52 -5.39 6.86
N ALA A 54 -8.91 -5.36 8.04
CA ALA A 54 -9.06 -4.28 9.01
C ALA A 54 -8.12 -3.09 8.78
N VAL A 55 -7.11 -3.24 7.91
CA VAL A 55 -6.06 -2.22 7.74
C VAL A 55 -6.60 -0.90 7.21
N ASN A 56 -7.53 -0.93 6.26
CA ASN A 56 -8.05 0.30 5.66
C ASN A 56 -8.74 1.19 6.69
N ASP A 57 -9.62 0.63 7.51
CA ASP A 57 -10.37 1.37 8.53
C ASP A 57 -9.43 1.95 9.60
N VAL A 58 -8.44 1.15 10.01
CA VAL A 58 -7.44 1.61 10.98
C VAL A 58 -6.59 2.74 10.41
N VAL A 59 -6.11 2.59 9.17
CA VAL A 59 -5.31 3.62 8.50
C VAL A 59 -6.09 4.91 8.31
N GLU A 60 -7.38 4.85 7.97
CA GLU A 60 -8.23 6.04 7.85
C GLU A 60 -8.39 6.77 9.20
N ARG A 61 -8.61 6.04 10.29
CA ARG A 61 -8.66 6.63 11.63
C ARG A 61 -7.34 7.27 12.04
N LEU A 62 -6.21 6.61 11.77
CA LEU A 62 -4.87 7.17 12.03
C LEU A 62 -4.59 8.42 11.17
N ARG A 63 -5.07 8.44 9.94
CA ARG A 63 -4.99 9.63 9.08
C ARG A 63 -5.85 10.77 9.61
N ALA A 64 -7.04 10.49 10.12
CA ALA A 64 -7.91 11.49 10.75
C ALA A 64 -7.27 12.15 11.98
N LEU A 65 -6.41 11.41 12.73
CA LEU A 65 -5.59 11.96 13.81
C LEU A 65 -4.43 12.84 13.31
N GLY A 66 -4.16 12.85 12.01
CA GLY A 66 -3.07 13.65 11.42
C GLY A 66 -1.68 13.04 11.57
N VAL A 67 -1.57 11.79 11.98
CA VAL A 67 -0.27 11.09 12.18
C VAL A 67 0.60 11.13 10.92
N HIS A 68 0.00 11.06 9.73
CA HIS A 68 0.70 11.08 8.44
C HIS A 68 1.33 12.45 8.09
N HIS A 69 0.96 13.52 8.78
CA HIS A 69 1.55 14.85 8.57
C HIS A 69 2.82 15.07 9.37
N GLU A 70 2.90 14.48 10.57
CA GLU A 70 3.98 14.74 11.52
C GLU A 70 4.78 13.49 11.87
N GLY A 71 4.26 12.34 11.51
CA GLY A 71 4.84 11.02 11.70
C GLY A 71 4.87 10.21 10.41
N THR A 72 4.88 8.89 10.54
CA THR A 72 4.90 7.97 9.40
C THR A 72 4.03 6.75 9.71
N ILE A 73 3.26 6.30 8.75
CA ILE A 73 2.50 5.05 8.81
C ILE A 73 3.03 4.16 7.71
N GLU A 74 3.68 3.05 8.07
CA GLU A 74 4.19 2.05 7.13
C GLU A 74 3.37 0.77 7.24
N ILE A 75 3.05 0.17 6.10
CA ILE A 75 2.33 -1.09 6.01
C ILE A 75 3.28 -2.13 5.44
N GLN A 76 3.61 -3.14 6.22
CA GLN A 76 4.53 -4.21 5.84
C GLN A 76 3.79 -5.54 5.74
N ARG A 77 4.10 -6.34 4.72
CA ARG A 77 3.60 -7.71 4.61
C ARG A 77 4.42 -8.63 5.49
N VAL A 78 3.74 -9.52 6.20
CA VAL A 78 4.38 -10.58 6.96
C VAL A 78 4.19 -11.89 6.19
N ASP A 79 5.28 -12.42 5.62
CA ASP A 79 5.22 -13.61 4.77
C ASP A 79 4.98 -14.89 5.58
N THR A 80 5.52 -14.96 6.80
CA THR A 80 5.34 -16.12 7.69
C THR A 80 5.00 -15.65 9.08
N TRP A 81 3.92 -16.18 9.62
CA TRP A 81 3.36 -15.73 10.87
C TRP A 81 2.73 -16.92 11.63
N LEU A 82 3.01 -17.02 12.92
CA LEU A 82 2.53 -18.07 13.80
C LEU A 82 2.07 -17.44 15.12
N SER A 83 0.78 -17.23 15.28
CA SER A 83 0.18 -16.72 16.51
C SER A 83 -1.26 -17.22 16.67
N SER A 84 -1.59 -17.72 17.86
CA SER A 84 -2.95 -18.14 18.18
C SER A 84 -3.92 -16.97 18.23
N ASP A 85 -3.45 -15.81 18.69
CA ASP A 85 -4.31 -14.62 18.84
C ASP A 85 -4.57 -13.95 17.49
N GLY A 86 -3.65 -14.03 16.59
CA GLY A 86 -3.88 -13.56 15.25
C GLY A 86 -4.86 -14.44 14.45
N PHE A 87 -4.87 -15.77 14.62
CA PHE A 87 -5.94 -16.58 14.06
C PHE A 87 -7.32 -16.17 14.56
N LYS A 88 -7.42 -15.83 15.85
CA LYS A 88 -8.67 -15.31 16.44
C LYS A 88 -9.02 -13.92 15.87
N ALA A 89 -8.03 -13.05 15.66
CA ALA A 89 -8.22 -11.73 15.08
C ALA A 89 -8.74 -11.81 13.64
N GLU A 90 -8.19 -12.72 12.82
CA GLU A 90 -8.66 -12.97 11.47
C GLU A 90 -10.11 -13.47 11.42
N LEU A 91 -10.50 -14.33 12.35
CA LEU A 91 -11.89 -14.78 12.46
C LEU A 91 -12.89 -13.66 12.83
N LYS A 92 -12.41 -12.59 13.45
CA LYS A 92 -13.22 -11.41 13.81
C LYS A 92 -13.25 -10.35 12.69
N ALA A 93 -12.29 -10.39 11.77
CA ALA A 93 -12.23 -9.44 10.67
C ALA A 93 -13.38 -9.65 9.68
N PRO A 94 -14.02 -8.58 9.19
CA PRO A 94 -15.09 -8.69 8.22
C PRO A 94 -14.53 -9.01 6.82
N GLY A 95 -15.02 -10.07 6.17
CA GLY A 95 -14.69 -10.41 4.80
C GLY A 95 -13.68 -11.54 4.62
N SER A 96 -13.18 -11.72 3.40
CA SER A 96 -12.20 -12.74 3.02
C SER A 96 -10.85 -12.10 2.73
N SER A 97 -9.78 -12.63 3.31
CA SER A 97 -8.41 -12.11 3.10
C SER A 97 -7.96 -12.16 1.63
N ALA A 98 -8.57 -13.05 0.83
CA ALA A 98 -8.26 -13.16 -0.59
C ALA A 98 -8.70 -11.93 -1.39
N ASP A 99 -9.79 -11.29 -0.98
CA ASP A 99 -10.45 -10.20 -1.71
C ASP A 99 -10.12 -8.80 -1.13
N ALA A 100 -9.49 -8.76 0.04
CA ALA A 100 -9.18 -7.49 0.69
C ALA A 100 -8.07 -6.72 -0.06
N VAL A 101 -8.35 -5.50 -0.44
CA VAL A 101 -7.42 -4.58 -1.12
C VAL A 101 -6.98 -3.50 -0.14
N VAL A 102 -5.67 -3.34 0.03
CA VAL A 102 -5.12 -2.22 0.80
C VAL A 102 -5.02 -1.01 -0.13
N TRP A 103 -5.99 -0.13 -0.05
CA TRP A 103 -6.11 1.03 -0.94
C TRP A 103 -4.91 1.96 -0.91
N ALA A 104 -4.30 2.16 0.26
CA ALA A 104 -3.08 2.96 0.39
C ALA A 104 -1.93 2.44 -0.48
N ASN A 105 -1.78 1.11 -0.59
CA ASN A 105 -0.75 0.47 -1.41
C ASN A 105 -1.06 0.61 -2.91
N VAL A 106 -2.35 0.50 -3.28
CA VAL A 106 -2.78 0.67 -4.69
C VAL A 106 -2.57 2.10 -5.14
N ALA A 107 -2.99 3.08 -4.34
CA ALA A 107 -2.81 4.48 -4.65
C ALA A 107 -1.33 4.87 -4.81
N GLN A 108 -0.47 4.41 -3.89
CA GLN A 108 0.97 4.69 -3.97
C GLN A 108 1.61 4.07 -5.22
N ARG A 109 1.31 2.80 -5.52
CA ARG A 109 1.84 2.13 -6.73
C ARG A 109 1.36 2.80 -8.00
N SER A 110 0.06 3.16 -8.08
CA SER A 110 -0.48 3.85 -9.25
C SER A 110 0.18 5.20 -9.45
N PHE A 111 0.52 5.91 -8.36
CA PHE A 111 1.24 7.17 -8.43
C PHE A 111 2.67 6.98 -8.94
N GLU A 112 3.41 6.02 -8.38
CA GLU A 112 4.77 5.69 -8.79
C GLU A 112 4.84 5.24 -10.28
N GLU A 113 3.86 4.45 -10.74
CA GLU A 113 3.78 3.99 -12.13
C GLU A 113 3.34 5.09 -13.11
N SER A 114 2.70 6.15 -12.63
CA SER A 114 2.25 7.29 -13.45
C SER A 114 3.29 8.41 -13.57
N GLU A 115 4.39 8.36 -12.81
CA GLU A 115 5.45 9.36 -12.92
C GLU A 115 6.12 9.32 -14.30
N LEU A 116 6.16 10.48 -14.98
CA LEU A 116 6.88 10.67 -16.24
C LEU A 116 8.39 10.53 -15.99
N ASN A 117 8.88 9.31 -16.11
CA ASN A 117 10.31 9.02 -16.01
C ASN A 117 10.93 8.90 -17.41
N TRP A 118 12.24 9.12 -17.53
CA TRP A 118 12.99 8.89 -18.78
C TRP A 118 12.79 7.49 -19.33
N THR A 119 12.68 6.49 -18.45
CA THR A 119 12.37 5.12 -18.82
C THR A 119 10.99 5.00 -19.49
N TYR A 120 9.97 5.67 -18.95
CA TYR A 120 8.63 5.74 -19.56
C TYR A 120 8.67 6.31 -20.98
N LEU A 121 9.36 7.44 -21.18
CA LEU A 121 9.49 8.08 -22.49
C LEU A 121 10.22 7.20 -23.50
N SER A 122 11.26 6.45 -23.08
CA SER A 122 12.00 5.56 -23.95
C SER A 122 11.16 4.34 -24.38
N PHE A 123 10.41 3.73 -23.47
CA PHE A 123 9.50 2.63 -23.81
C PHE A 123 8.36 3.10 -24.71
N MET A 124 7.78 4.27 -24.45
CA MET A 124 6.72 4.84 -25.25
C MET A 124 7.20 5.16 -26.66
N SER A 125 8.38 5.75 -26.82
CA SER A 125 8.95 6.02 -28.14
C SER A 125 9.26 4.73 -28.92
N LEU A 126 9.81 3.72 -28.24
CA LEU A 126 10.08 2.42 -28.85
C LEU A 126 8.78 1.72 -29.28
N ALA A 127 7.77 1.70 -28.43
CA ALA A 127 6.46 1.12 -28.74
C ALA A 127 5.81 1.82 -29.95
N THR A 128 5.93 3.15 -30.03
CA THR A 128 5.40 3.93 -31.17
C THR A 128 6.12 3.58 -32.48
N VAL A 129 7.45 3.42 -32.45
CA VAL A 129 8.23 3.02 -33.65
C VAL A 129 7.84 1.62 -34.09
N ILE A 130 7.70 0.67 -33.16
CA ILE A 130 7.28 -0.70 -33.49
C ILE A 130 5.86 -0.70 -34.06
N ALA A 131 4.94 0.07 -33.50
CA ALA A 131 3.57 0.22 -34.01
C ALA A 131 3.56 0.80 -35.44
N ALA A 132 4.38 1.82 -35.73
CA ALA A 132 4.49 2.41 -37.03
C ALA A 132 5.00 1.39 -38.07
N ILE A 133 6.01 0.60 -37.73
CA ILE A 133 6.53 -0.48 -38.59
C ILE A 133 5.45 -1.56 -38.81
N ALA A 134 4.71 -1.91 -37.78
CA ALA A 134 3.64 -2.90 -37.82
C ALA A 134 2.52 -2.51 -38.79
N ILE A 135 2.16 -1.23 -38.83
CA ILE A 135 1.15 -0.69 -39.75
C ILE A 135 1.67 -0.77 -41.20
N VAL A 136 2.94 -0.42 -41.42
CA VAL A 136 3.54 -0.47 -42.79
C VAL A 136 3.65 -1.91 -43.31
N LEU A 137 3.92 -2.87 -42.42
CA LEU A 137 4.05 -4.29 -42.76
C LEU A 137 2.70 -5.05 -42.74
N ASP A 138 1.61 -4.38 -42.41
CA ASP A 138 0.27 -4.99 -42.20
C ASP A 138 0.31 -6.24 -41.29
N CYS A 139 1.11 -6.16 -40.21
CA CYS A 139 1.37 -7.28 -39.30
C CYS A 139 0.67 -7.09 -37.97
N GLN A 140 -0.47 -7.73 -37.77
CA GLN A 140 -1.28 -7.63 -36.56
C GLN A 140 -0.53 -8.11 -35.28
N ILE A 141 0.34 -9.12 -35.44
CA ILE A 141 1.11 -9.65 -34.28
C ILE A 141 2.07 -8.58 -33.73
N LEU A 142 2.67 -7.79 -34.62
CA LEU A 142 3.59 -6.74 -34.23
C LEU A 142 2.86 -5.56 -33.58
N VAL A 143 1.62 -5.27 -33.98
CA VAL A 143 0.75 -4.27 -33.34
C VAL A 143 0.47 -4.67 -31.89
N ILE A 144 0.10 -5.93 -31.66
CA ILE A 144 -0.15 -6.45 -30.30
C ILE A 144 1.13 -6.38 -29.46
N GLY A 145 2.28 -6.73 -30.05
CA GLY A 145 3.58 -6.60 -29.38
C GLY A 145 3.90 -5.17 -28.96
N ALA A 146 3.60 -4.19 -29.79
CA ALA A 146 3.76 -2.77 -29.46
C ALA A 146 2.87 -2.32 -28.30
N MET A 147 1.62 -2.78 -28.26
CA MET A 147 0.68 -2.50 -27.15
C MET A 147 1.16 -3.09 -25.81
N VAL A 148 1.76 -4.26 -25.83
CA VAL A 148 2.31 -4.90 -24.60
C VAL A 148 3.56 -4.18 -24.10
N LEU A 149 4.33 -3.57 -24.99
CA LEU A 149 5.53 -2.82 -24.63
C LEU A 149 5.22 -1.41 -24.10
N GLY A 150 4.06 -0.87 -24.44
CA GLY A 150 3.63 0.47 -24.01
C GLY A 150 3.31 0.48 -22.51
N PRO A 151 3.87 1.42 -21.74
CA PRO A 151 3.62 1.55 -20.29
C PRO A 151 2.28 2.25 -19.98
N GLU A 152 1.29 2.11 -20.87
CA GLU A 152 0.00 2.83 -20.77
C GLU A 152 -0.88 2.30 -19.63
N PHE A 153 -0.68 1.06 -19.20
CA PHE A 153 -1.52 0.39 -18.23
C PHE A 153 -1.48 1.08 -16.85
N GLY A 154 -0.31 1.57 -16.42
CA GLY A 154 -0.15 2.28 -15.16
C GLY A 154 -0.92 3.60 -15.14
N ALA A 155 -0.85 4.38 -16.21
CA ALA A 155 -1.55 5.66 -16.33
C ALA A 155 -3.08 5.49 -16.35
N VAL A 156 -3.59 4.45 -17.03
CA VAL A 156 -5.03 4.13 -17.05
C VAL A 156 -5.51 3.64 -15.68
N ALA A 157 -4.71 2.82 -15.00
CA ALA A 157 -5.02 2.35 -13.65
C ALA A 157 -5.06 3.52 -12.64
N ALA A 158 -4.13 4.47 -12.74
CA ALA A 158 -4.10 5.67 -11.89
C ALA A 158 -5.36 6.53 -12.07
N LEU A 159 -5.87 6.67 -13.29
CA LEU A 159 -7.12 7.38 -13.59
C LEU A 159 -8.36 6.68 -12.98
N GLY A 160 -8.31 5.37 -12.81
CA GLY A 160 -9.42 4.61 -12.20
C GLY A 160 -9.44 4.65 -10.67
N VAL A 161 -8.36 5.10 -10.03
CA VAL A 161 -8.20 5.18 -8.56
C VAL A 161 -8.34 6.63 -8.05
N ALA A 162 -8.23 7.62 -8.93
CA ALA A 162 -8.37 9.05 -8.60
C ALA A 162 -9.85 9.45 -8.52
#